data_ea71f4be22e538171b3098defa57693f
#
_entry.id   ea71f4be22e538171b3098defa57693f
#
_cell.length_a   1.000
_cell.length_b   1.000
_cell.length_c   1.000
_cell.angle_alpha   90.00
_cell.angle_beta   90.00
_cell.angle_gamma   90.00
#
_symmetry.space_group_name_H-M   'P 1'
#
loop_
_entity.id
_entity.type
_entity.pdbx_description
1 polymer ?
#
loop_
_entity_poly.entity_id
_entity_poly.type
_entity_poly.pdbx_seq_one_letter_code
_entity_poly.pdbx_strand_id
1 'polypeptide(L)'
;MRQPCLFAAPLPGCGFCFARLHNCAPRRPHSSVKGVGHMRSRRGFFWQSLVFTLILLVPMMGVTLWLQQGQQQQQALRQAAAQRGGITVEAGSQSVWRFLLVVQQEQPAFVLARADSLQQTVTLCALPADLQVNAPAGTTTLGECALTAGAGRAAQLLQQTLFGDEAAPALYYLAATPATWQTLADADEVRWDTAALFDAANQRRMGLDADPIAVLTADTAAGLLAKAQRILAPETAAAARAAVWCAFLRQQPALLPALADRWRQYSARTLTNLHSGDLTGAGECFGYLSRQEALRIDYLQVPIQDNTLTAEAMRTLREMLG
;
A
#
# COMPACT_ATOMS: atom_id res chain seq x y z
N MET A 1 -32.88 -1.46 40.96
CA MET A 1 -34.10 -0.77 40.46
C MET A 1 -33.73 -0.03 39.17
N ARG A 2 -34.46 -0.32 38.09
CA ARG A 2 -34.51 0.34 36.77
C ARG A 2 -33.28 0.22 35.85
N GLN A 3 -33.36 -0.75 34.94
CA GLN A 3 -32.76 -0.74 33.62
C GLN A 3 -33.42 0.32 32.72
N PRO A 4 -32.75 0.86 31.74
CA PRO A 4 -33.38 1.24 30.48
C PRO A 4 -32.84 0.52 29.26
N CYS A 5 -33.76 0.01 28.57
CA CYS A 5 -34.00 -0.28 27.17
C CYS A 5 -32.88 -0.11 26.15
N LEU A 6 -32.59 -1.23 25.50
CA LEU A 6 -32.02 -1.37 24.16
C LEU A 6 -32.89 -0.64 23.12
N PHE A 7 -32.25 0.21 22.31
CA PHE A 7 -32.75 0.61 21.00
C PHE A 7 -31.92 -0.08 19.91
N ALA A 8 -32.55 -1.04 19.26
CA ALA A 8 -32.06 -1.62 18.03
C ALA A 8 -32.47 -0.73 16.85
N ALA A 9 -31.52 -0.31 16.03
CA ALA A 9 -31.78 0.33 14.76
C ALA A 9 -31.79 -0.71 13.62
N PRO A 10 -32.72 -0.64 12.66
CA PRO A 10 -32.83 -1.61 11.59
C PRO A 10 -31.89 -1.28 10.43
N LEU A 11 -31.26 -2.31 9.88
CA LEU A 11 -30.51 -2.31 8.62
C LEU A 11 -31.48 -2.15 7.43
N PRO A 12 -31.14 -1.39 6.37
CA PRO A 12 -31.89 -1.38 5.14
C PRO A 12 -31.46 -2.53 4.24
N GLY A 13 -32.35 -3.52 4.11
CA GLY A 13 -32.25 -4.60 3.15
C GLY A 13 -32.65 -4.15 1.76
N CYS A 14 -31.84 -4.45 0.76
CA CYS A 14 -32.19 -4.36 -0.66
C CYS A 14 -33.17 -5.49 -1.03
N GLY A 15 -34.45 -5.16 -1.12
CA GLY A 15 -35.46 -6.05 -1.66
C GLY A 15 -35.81 -5.66 -3.12
N PHE A 16 -35.40 -6.50 -4.06
CA PHE A 16 -35.96 -6.45 -5.42
C PHE A 16 -37.35 -7.08 -5.36
N CYS A 17 -38.39 -6.25 -5.41
CA CYS A 17 -39.77 -6.71 -5.59
C CYS A 17 -40.10 -6.84 -7.06
N PHE A 18 -40.28 -8.08 -7.54
CA PHE A 18 -41.00 -8.39 -8.76
C PHE A 18 -42.50 -8.15 -8.54
N ALA A 19 -43.05 -7.12 -9.17
CA ALA A 19 -44.49 -6.89 -9.21
C ALA A 19 -45.11 -7.78 -10.29
N ARG A 20 -45.90 -8.78 -9.85
CA ARG A 20 -46.88 -9.49 -10.66
C ARG A 20 -48.06 -8.57 -10.92
N LEU A 21 -48.30 -8.19 -12.17
CA LEU A 21 -49.53 -7.55 -12.62
C LEU A 21 -50.57 -8.64 -12.98
N HIS A 22 -51.64 -8.68 -12.20
CA HIS A 22 -52.83 -9.46 -12.46
C HIS A 22 -53.64 -8.83 -13.60
N ASN A 23 -54.14 -9.71 -14.46
CA ASN A 23 -55.15 -9.50 -15.48
C ASN A 23 -56.39 -8.80 -14.96
N CYS A 24 -56.81 -7.72 -15.61
CA CYS A 24 -58.20 -7.31 -15.67
C CYS A 24 -58.56 -6.99 -17.12
N ALA A 25 -59.39 -7.82 -17.70
CA ALA A 25 -60.06 -7.52 -18.98
C ALA A 25 -61.28 -6.64 -18.75
N PRO A 26 -61.61 -5.71 -19.67
CA PRO A 26 -62.97 -5.62 -20.13
C PRO A 26 -63.14 -5.48 -21.67
N ARG A 27 -64.10 -6.24 -22.11
CA ARG A 27 -65.09 -6.07 -23.20
C ARG A 27 -64.79 -5.14 -24.37
N ARG A 28 -64.92 -5.74 -25.57
CA ARG A 28 -65.00 -5.13 -26.88
C ARG A 28 -66.24 -4.23 -27.04
N PRO A 29 -66.16 -3.30 -28.02
CA PRO A 29 -67.07 -3.46 -29.16
C PRO A 29 -66.37 -3.39 -30.54
N HIS A 30 -67.01 -3.97 -31.48
CA HIS A 30 -66.73 -4.04 -32.90
C HIS A 30 -66.60 -2.69 -33.58
N SER A 31 -65.54 -2.52 -34.38
CA SER A 31 -65.64 -1.77 -35.63
C SER A 31 -64.63 -2.30 -36.63
N SER A 32 -65.16 -2.70 -37.74
CA SER A 32 -64.52 -3.14 -38.98
C SER A 32 -63.80 -1.99 -39.65
N VAL A 33 -62.46 -2.07 -39.79
CA VAL A 33 -61.75 -1.29 -40.81
C VAL A 33 -60.73 -2.25 -41.48
N LYS A 34 -60.97 -2.44 -42.79
CA LYS A 34 -60.02 -3.09 -43.69
C LYS A 34 -58.74 -2.24 -43.75
N GLY A 35 -57.66 -2.71 -43.19
CA GLY A 35 -56.35 -2.14 -43.36
C GLY A 35 -55.41 -3.18 -43.95
N VAL A 36 -54.93 -2.91 -45.14
CA VAL A 36 -53.93 -3.71 -45.90
C VAL A 36 -52.67 -3.86 -45.05
N GLY A 37 -52.50 -5.04 -44.48
CA GLY A 37 -51.30 -5.36 -43.66
C GLY A 37 -50.09 -5.61 -44.56
N HIS A 38 -49.17 -4.67 -44.56
CA HIS A 38 -47.80 -4.93 -45.00
C HIS A 38 -47.16 -5.92 -44.02
N MET A 39 -47.05 -7.17 -44.47
CA MET A 39 -46.17 -8.17 -43.86
C MET A 39 -44.73 -7.69 -43.94
N ARG A 40 -44.29 -6.81 -43.02
CA ARG A 40 -42.88 -6.51 -42.82
C ARG A 40 -42.18 -7.76 -42.28
N SER A 41 -41.39 -8.38 -43.13
CA SER A 41 -40.69 -9.61 -42.94
C SER A 41 -39.92 -9.64 -41.61
N ARG A 42 -40.25 -10.57 -40.71
CA ARG A 42 -39.53 -10.88 -39.47
C ARG A 42 -38.04 -11.18 -39.71
N ARG A 43 -37.62 -11.44 -40.93
CA ARG A 43 -36.24 -11.64 -41.35
C ARG A 43 -35.37 -10.37 -41.23
N GLY A 44 -35.93 -9.16 -41.44
CA GLY A 44 -35.18 -7.92 -41.32
C GLY A 44 -34.77 -7.57 -39.88
N PHE A 45 -35.63 -7.87 -38.91
CA PHE A 45 -35.33 -7.61 -37.51
C PHE A 45 -34.23 -8.56 -36.96
N PHE A 46 -34.23 -9.82 -37.39
CA PHE A 46 -33.21 -10.78 -37.02
C PHE A 46 -31.82 -10.36 -37.56
N TRP A 47 -31.74 -9.92 -38.80
CA TRP A 47 -30.49 -9.44 -39.39
C TRP A 47 -29.98 -8.15 -38.75
N GLN A 48 -30.85 -7.22 -38.37
CA GLN A 48 -30.45 -6.01 -37.64
C GLN A 48 -29.94 -6.31 -36.26
N SER A 49 -30.57 -7.22 -35.51
CA SER A 49 -30.11 -7.64 -34.20
C SER A 49 -28.75 -8.37 -34.29
N LEU A 50 -28.58 -9.25 -35.27
CA LEU A 50 -27.33 -9.98 -35.48
C LEU A 50 -26.18 -9.04 -35.85
N VAL A 51 -26.39 -8.07 -36.72
CA VAL A 51 -25.36 -7.07 -37.07
C VAL A 51 -25.00 -6.20 -35.87
N PHE A 52 -25.97 -5.79 -35.05
CA PHE A 52 -25.72 -4.98 -33.86
C PHE A 52 -24.88 -5.77 -32.81
N THR A 53 -25.19 -7.06 -32.64
CA THR A 53 -24.44 -7.94 -31.73
C THR A 53 -23.02 -8.17 -32.24
N LEU A 54 -22.83 -8.29 -33.54
CA LEU A 54 -21.51 -8.49 -34.17
C LEU A 54 -20.65 -7.22 -34.06
N ILE A 55 -21.23 -6.04 -34.23
CA ILE A 55 -20.53 -4.73 -34.06
C ILE A 55 -20.06 -4.53 -32.63
N LEU A 56 -20.77 -5.06 -31.64
CA LEU A 56 -20.37 -4.98 -30.21
C LEU A 56 -19.35 -6.06 -29.83
N LEU A 57 -19.52 -7.30 -30.34
CA LEU A 57 -18.66 -8.46 -29.98
C LEU A 57 -17.28 -8.39 -30.63
N VAL A 58 -17.17 -7.94 -31.87
CA VAL A 58 -15.88 -7.89 -32.59
C VAL A 58 -14.86 -6.98 -31.92
N PRO A 59 -15.16 -5.72 -31.51
CA PRO A 59 -14.18 -4.91 -30.81
C PRO A 59 -13.86 -5.43 -29.41
N MET A 60 -14.80 -6.04 -28.67
CA MET A 60 -14.50 -6.65 -27.38
C MET A 60 -13.55 -7.86 -27.53
N MET A 61 -13.76 -8.72 -28.53
CA MET A 61 -12.82 -9.80 -28.83
C MET A 61 -11.46 -9.27 -29.29
N GLY A 62 -11.42 -8.18 -30.05
CA GLY A 62 -10.17 -7.54 -30.48
C GLY A 62 -9.34 -7.03 -29.29
N VAL A 63 -9.98 -6.38 -28.32
CA VAL A 63 -9.32 -5.88 -27.11
C VAL A 63 -8.82 -7.03 -26.22
N THR A 64 -9.61 -8.09 -26.05
CA THR A 64 -9.18 -9.25 -25.25
C THR A 64 -8.04 -10.02 -25.92
N LEU A 65 -8.05 -10.19 -27.23
CA LEU A 65 -6.96 -10.82 -27.97
C LEU A 65 -5.68 -9.95 -27.92
N TRP A 66 -5.82 -8.63 -28.03
CA TRP A 66 -4.69 -7.71 -27.93
C TRP A 66 -4.05 -7.73 -26.53
N LEU A 67 -4.86 -7.75 -25.47
CA LEU A 67 -4.38 -7.90 -24.09
C LEU A 67 -3.70 -9.27 -23.86
N GLN A 68 -4.27 -10.36 -24.41
CA GLN A 68 -3.66 -11.69 -24.34
C GLN A 68 -2.34 -11.78 -25.11
N GLN A 69 -2.25 -11.17 -26.30
CA GLN A 69 -0.99 -11.10 -27.05
C GLN A 69 0.08 -10.34 -26.31
N GLY A 70 -0.26 -9.22 -25.63
CA GLY A 70 0.69 -8.47 -24.79
C GLY A 70 1.23 -9.32 -23.64
N GLN A 71 0.37 -10.10 -22.98
CA GLN A 71 0.79 -11.02 -21.92
C GLN A 71 1.62 -12.19 -22.44
N GLN A 72 1.26 -12.76 -23.58
CA GLN A 72 2.04 -13.85 -24.20
C GLN A 72 3.41 -13.39 -24.69
N GLN A 73 3.53 -12.18 -25.26
CA GLN A 73 4.83 -11.60 -25.62
C GLN A 73 5.73 -11.39 -24.41
N GLN A 74 5.18 -10.88 -23.30
CA GLN A 74 5.94 -10.74 -22.06
C GLN A 74 6.37 -12.09 -21.48
N GLN A 75 5.51 -13.10 -21.53
CA GLN A 75 5.86 -14.47 -21.10
C GLN A 75 6.89 -15.11 -22.02
N ALA A 76 6.78 -14.92 -23.34
CA ALA A 76 7.74 -15.42 -24.30
C ALA A 76 9.12 -14.74 -24.15
N LEU A 77 9.15 -13.43 -23.86
CA LEU A 77 10.39 -12.70 -23.57
C LEU A 77 11.02 -13.19 -22.25
N ARG A 78 10.22 -13.46 -21.23
CA ARG A 78 10.70 -14.05 -19.96
C ARG A 78 11.23 -15.46 -20.14
N GLN A 79 10.56 -16.30 -20.94
CA GLN A 79 11.02 -17.66 -21.26
C GLN A 79 12.27 -17.65 -22.15
N ALA A 80 12.34 -16.75 -23.15
CA ALA A 80 13.52 -16.57 -23.99
C ALA A 80 14.73 -16.04 -23.21
N ALA A 81 14.50 -15.18 -22.21
CA ALA A 81 15.54 -14.73 -21.28
C ALA A 81 16.02 -15.88 -20.37
N ALA A 82 15.10 -16.72 -19.88
CA ALA A 82 15.43 -17.88 -19.06
C ALA A 82 16.17 -18.99 -19.84
N GLN A 83 15.92 -19.13 -21.15
CA GLN A 83 16.58 -20.13 -21.99
C GLN A 83 17.96 -19.72 -22.53
N ARG A 84 18.24 -18.41 -22.57
CA ARG A 84 19.56 -17.91 -22.95
C ARG A 84 20.51 -17.92 -21.77
N GLY A 85 20.81 -19.06 -21.20
CA GLY A 85 21.69 -19.28 -20.05
C GLY A 85 23.05 -18.54 -20.07
N GLY A 86 23.01 -17.22 -20.03
CA GLY A 86 24.15 -16.35 -19.99
C GLY A 86 23.70 -15.00 -19.48
N ILE A 87 24.17 -14.62 -18.30
CA ILE A 87 24.05 -13.30 -17.70
C ILE A 87 22.61 -12.76 -17.83
N THR A 88 21.69 -13.36 -17.11
CA THR A 88 20.45 -12.68 -16.77
C THR A 88 20.84 -11.45 -15.96
N VAL A 89 20.89 -10.29 -16.61
CA VAL A 89 20.77 -9.01 -15.89
C VAL A 89 19.38 -9.10 -15.26
N GLU A 90 19.34 -9.56 -14.02
CA GLU A 90 18.08 -9.61 -13.28
C GLU A 90 17.53 -8.18 -13.26
N ALA A 91 16.29 -8.02 -13.71
CA ALA A 91 15.67 -6.70 -13.91
C ALA A 91 15.62 -5.84 -12.62
N GLY A 92 15.95 -6.39 -11.47
CA GLY A 92 16.07 -5.70 -10.19
C GLY A 92 17.50 -5.34 -9.77
N SER A 93 18.55 -5.80 -10.50
CA SER A 93 19.94 -5.66 -10.06
C SER A 93 20.51 -4.24 -10.14
N GLN A 94 19.77 -3.27 -10.67
CA GLN A 94 20.22 -1.88 -10.81
C GLN A 94 19.15 -0.87 -10.35
N SER A 95 18.25 -1.27 -9.48
CA SER A 95 17.15 -0.40 -9.05
C SER A 95 17.30 0.06 -7.60
N VAL A 96 16.99 1.32 -7.38
CA VAL A 96 16.88 1.92 -6.06
C VAL A 96 15.44 2.37 -5.86
N TRP A 97 14.80 1.84 -4.83
CA TRP A 97 13.42 2.15 -4.49
C TRP A 97 13.36 2.90 -3.17
N ARG A 98 12.56 3.95 -3.12
CA ARG A 98 12.42 4.83 -1.96
C ARG A 98 10.95 4.99 -1.62
N PHE A 99 10.61 4.71 -0.36
CA PHE A 99 9.23 4.72 0.11
C PHE A 99 9.07 5.56 1.37
N LEU A 100 7.96 6.25 1.47
CA LEU A 100 7.41 6.72 2.73
C LEU A 100 6.24 5.80 3.12
N LEU A 101 6.45 4.96 4.10
CA LEU A 101 5.44 4.08 4.66
C LEU A 101 4.67 4.84 5.75
N VAL A 102 3.35 4.90 5.63
CA VAL A 102 2.50 5.67 6.53
C VAL A 102 1.47 4.76 7.17
N VAL A 103 1.46 4.71 8.49
CA VAL A 103 0.38 4.07 9.25
C VAL A 103 -0.68 5.12 9.52
N GLN A 104 -1.86 4.96 8.92
CA GLN A 104 -3.00 5.86 9.05
C GLN A 104 -3.78 5.56 10.33
N GLN A 105 -3.58 6.38 11.34
CA GLN A 105 -4.25 6.31 12.64
C GLN A 105 -4.35 7.73 13.22
N GLU A 106 -4.96 7.88 14.39
CA GLU A 106 -5.13 9.19 15.06
C GLU A 106 -3.79 9.94 15.21
N GLN A 107 -2.73 9.23 15.55
CA GLN A 107 -1.36 9.74 15.49
C GLN A 107 -0.61 8.96 14.39
N PRO A 108 -0.50 9.50 13.17
CA PRO A 108 0.16 8.82 12.07
C PRO A 108 1.60 8.44 12.39
N ALA A 109 2.07 7.38 11.76
CA ALA A 109 3.43 6.93 11.95
C ALA A 109 4.12 6.78 10.60
N PHE A 110 5.38 7.17 10.53
CA PHE A 110 6.13 7.30 9.29
C PHE A 110 7.41 6.49 9.34
N VAL A 111 7.71 5.79 8.25
CA VAL A 111 8.99 5.11 8.03
C VAL A 111 9.44 5.40 6.61
N LEU A 112 10.58 6.06 6.47
CA LEU A 112 11.32 6.11 5.22
C LEU A 112 12.03 4.78 5.01
N ALA A 113 11.94 4.23 3.82
CA ALA A 113 12.61 3.00 3.43
C ALA A 113 13.33 3.21 2.10
N ARG A 114 14.59 2.77 2.02
CA ARG A 114 15.35 2.64 0.79
C ARG A 114 15.72 1.19 0.58
N ALA A 115 15.40 0.65 -0.57
CA ALA A 115 15.88 -0.64 -1.04
C ALA A 115 16.81 -0.41 -2.23
N ASP A 116 18.06 -0.83 -2.10
CA ASP A 116 19.11 -0.62 -3.10
C ASP A 116 19.69 -1.98 -3.52
N SER A 117 19.35 -2.39 -4.72
CA SER A 117 19.82 -3.68 -5.24
C SER A 117 21.31 -3.70 -5.61
N LEU A 118 21.88 -2.55 -5.98
CA LEU A 118 23.32 -2.45 -6.28
C LEU A 118 24.17 -2.62 -5.03
N GLN A 119 23.75 -1.95 -3.94
CA GLN A 119 24.46 -2.02 -2.66
C GLN A 119 24.03 -3.22 -1.82
N GLN A 120 23.00 -3.95 -2.25
CA GLN A 120 22.36 -5.04 -1.50
C GLN A 120 21.96 -4.60 -0.09
N THR A 121 21.31 -3.45 0.00
CA THR A 121 20.91 -2.87 1.29
C THR A 121 19.43 -2.53 1.32
N VAL A 122 18.84 -2.68 2.50
CA VAL A 122 17.55 -2.08 2.86
C VAL A 122 17.79 -1.21 4.09
N THR A 123 17.54 0.07 3.94
CA THR A 123 17.72 1.04 5.03
C THR A 123 16.38 1.64 5.43
N LEU A 124 16.09 1.63 6.72
CA LEU A 124 14.86 2.19 7.28
C LEU A 124 15.20 3.39 8.16
N CYS A 125 14.36 4.41 8.14
CA CYS A 125 14.43 5.53 9.07
C CYS A 125 13.00 5.93 9.46
N ALA A 126 12.63 5.77 10.71
CA ALA A 126 11.33 6.23 11.16
C ALA A 126 11.39 7.69 11.59
N LEU A 127 10.34 8.43 11.25
CA LEU A 127 10.18 9.84 11.57
C LEU A 127 9.01 10.03 12.54
N PRO A 128 9.15 10.90 13.55
CA PRO A 128 8.04 11.22 14.46
C PRO A 128 6.96 12.04 13.74
N ALA A 129 5.74 11.94 14.23
CA ALA A 129 4.59 12.64 13.63
C ALA A 129 4.64 14.16 13.84
N ASP A 130 5.26 14.62 14.91
CA ASP A 130 5.43 16.02 15.28
C ASP A 130 6.63 16.70 14.57
N LEU A 131 7.35 15.96 13.71
CA LEU A 131 8.42 16.50 12.88
C LEU A 131 7.89 17.67 12.02
N GLN A 132 8.51 18.83 12.16
CA GLN A 132 8.18 20.01 11.36
C GLN A 132 8.68 19.89 9.93
N VAL A 133 7.80 20.22 8.99
CA VAL A 133 8.08 20.24 7.55
C VAL A 133 7.68 21.59 6.97
N ASN A 134 8.41 22.01 5.93
CA ASN A 134 8.16 23.28 5.26
C ASN A 134 6.94 23.19 4.35
N ALA A 135 5.94 24.02 4.59
CA ALA A 135 4.77 24.16 3.73
C ALA A 135 4.75 25.58 3.10
N PRO A 136 4.08 25.78 1.96
CA PRO A 136 4.01 27.11 1.31
C PRO A 136 3.40 28.21 2.21
N ALA A 137 2.56 27.84 3.15
CA ALA A 137 1.91 28.75 4.10
C ALA A 137 2.66 28.90 5.44
N GLY A 138 3.84 28.30 5.59
CA GLY A 138 4.62 28.27 6.81
C GLY A 138 5.04 26.85 7.19
N THR A 139 5.30 26.60 8.48
CA THR A 139 5.63 25.26 8.98
C THR A 139 4.38 24.53 9.45
N THR A 140 4.34 23.22 9.22
CA THR A 140 3.34 22.30 9.76
C THR A 140 4.03 21.03 10.24
N THR A 141 3.35 20.19 10.99
CA THR A 141 3.92 18.89 11.34
C THR A 141 3.62 17.84 10.26
N LEU A 142 4.49 16.84 10.15
CA LEU A 142 4.32 15.74 9.21
C LEU A 142 3.00 14.99 9.46
N GLY A 143 2.66 14.80 10.74
CA GLY A 143 1.41 14.15 11.15
C GLY A 143 0.17 14.95 10.81
N GLU A 144 0.17 16.27 11.11
CA GLU A 144 -0.94 17.17 10.78
C GLU A 144 -1.16 17.23 9.26
N CYS A 145 -0.08 17.33 8.48
CA CYS A 145 -0.16 17.29 7.03
C CYS A 145 -0.78 15.98 6.52
N ALA A 146 -0.35 14.84 7.07
CA ALA A 146 -0.90 13.54 6.66
C ALA A 146 -2.38 13.37 7.00
N LEU A 147 -2.83 13.92 8.13
CA LEU A 147 -4.23 13.87 8.56
C LEU A 147 -5.13 14.81 7.74
N THR A 148 -4.65 16.02 7.42
CA THR A 148 -5.47 17.05 6.78
C THR A 148 -5.40 17.00 5.25
N ALA A 149 -4.22 16.75 4.69
CA ALA A 149 -3.96 16.77 3.25
C ALA A 149 -3.56 15.42 2.66
N GLY A 150 -3.42 14.39 3.49
CA GLY A 150 -3.14 13.03 3.10
C GLY A 150 -1.64 12.70 2.98
N ALA A 151 -1.35 11.39 2.92
CA ALA A 151 0.02 10.85 2.90
C ALA A 151 0.85 11.33 1.69
N GLY A 152 0.22 11.52 0.54
CA GLY A 152 0.90 12.03 -0.66
C GLY A 152 1.44 13.45 -0.46
N ARG A 153 0.67 14.32 0.20
CA ARG A 153 1.12 15.67 0.53
C ARG A 153 2.22 15.66 1.57
N ALA A 154 2.11 14.80 2.58
CA ALA A 154 3.17 14.63 3.57
C ALA A 154 4.50 14.20 2.93
N ALA A 155 4.45 13.25 1.97
CA ALA A 155 5.63 12.84 1.21
C ALA A 155 6.24 14.00 0.40
N GLN A 156 5.41 14.81 -0.27
CA GLN A 156 5.88 15.99 -1.02
C GLN A 156 6.54 17.04 -0.11
N LEU A 157 5.91 17.37 1.04
CA LEU A 157 6.48 18.35 1.97
C LEU A 157 7.77 17.85 2.62
N LEU A 158 7.85 16.56 2.91
CA LEU A 158 9.09 15.95 3.38
C LEU A 158 10.21 16.06 2.35
N GLN A 159 9.93 15.75 1.07
CA GLN A 159 10.89 15.94 -0.01
C GLN A 159 11.32 17.42 -0.14
N GLN A 160 10.37 18.34 -0.11
CA GLN A 160 10.63 19.76 -0.17
C GLN A 160 11.49 20.24 1.02
N THR A 161 11.23 19.73 2.22
CA THR A 161 12.02 20.04 3.42
C THR A 161 13.45 19.51 3.29
N LEU A 162 13.61 18.31 2.74
CA LEU A 162 14.92 17.69 2.59
C LEU A 162 15.73 18.29 1.43
N PHE A 163 15.14 18.53 0.27
CA PHE A 163 15.84 18.88 -0.95
C PHE A 163 15.66 20.34 -1.38
N GLY A 164 14.63 21.04 -0.84
CA GLY A 164 14.32 22.41 -1.25
C GLY A 164 13.98 22.46 -2.74
N ASP A 165 14.72 23.29 -3.48
CA ASP A 165 14.59 23.47 -4.93
C ASP A 165 15.50 22.51 -5.73
N GLU A 166 16.30 21.69 -5.06
CA GLU A 166 17.15 20.70 -5.71
C GLU A 166 16.30 19.57 -6.30
N ALA A 167 16.81 18.92 -7.36
CA ALA A 167 16.15 17.78 -7.98
C ALA A 167 16.07 16.60 -6.98
N ALA A 168 14.89 16.42 -6.38
CA ALA A 168 14.64 15.34 -5.45
C ALA A 168 14.48 13.99 -6.18
N PRO A 169 15.06 12.90 -5.65
CA PRO A 169 14.80 11.57 -6.19
C PRO A 169 13.33 11.19 -6.02
N ALA A 170 12.82 10.29 -6.87
CA ALA A 170 11.44 9.82 -6.76
C ALA A 170 11.21 9.16 -5.38
N LEU A 171 10.21 9.64 -4.67
CA LEU A 171 9.73 9.08 -3.40
C LEU A 171 8.30 8.58 -3.59
N TYR A 172 8.15 7.28 -3.45
CA TYR A 172 6.83 6.67 -3.43
C TYR A 172 6.26 6.69 -2.02
N TYR A 173 4.93 6.72 -1.89
CA TYR A 173 4.32 6.54 -0.57
C TYR A 173 3.37 5.36 -0.57
N LEU A 174 3.26 4.73 0.59
CA LEU A 174 2.28 3.70 0.90
C LEU A 174 1.63 4.04 2.24
N ALA A 175 0.34 4.26 2.20
CA ALA A 175 -0.43 4.55 3.39
C ALA A 175 -1.55 3.55 3.58
N ALA A 176 -1.66 2.99 4.79
CA ALA A 176 -2.66 2.02 5.15
C ALA A 176 -3.01 2.09 6.63
N THR A 177 -4.15 1.53 7.01
CA THR A 177 -4.56 1.41 8.41
C THR A 177 -3.67 0.41 9.16
N PRO A 178 -3.59 0.47 10.50
CA PRO A 178 -2.84 -0.51 11.30
C PRO A 178 -3.22 -1.96 10.99
N ALA A 179 -4.51 -2.26 10.88
CA ALA A 179 -4.99 -3.61 10.55
C ALA A 179 -4.53 -4.09 9.17
N THR A 180 -4.49 -3.19 8.18
CA THR A 180 -3.96 -3.52 6.85
C THR A 180 -2.45 -3.76 6.93
N TRP A 181 -1.70 -2.93 7.67
CA TRP A 181 -0.27 -3.15 7.88
C TRP A 181 0.05 -4.47 8.58
N GLN A 182 -0.74 -4.88 9.58
CA GLN A 182 -0.62 -6.21 10.21
C GLN A 182 -0.77 -7.34 9.18
N THR A 183 -1.77 -7.22 8.30
CA THR A 183 -1.97 -8.21 7.22
C THR A 183 -0.83 -8.20 6.20
N LEU A 184 -0.30 -7.02 5.86
CA LEU A 184 0.84 -6.90 4.95
C LEU A 184 2.12 -7.46 5.56
N ALA A 185 2.33 -7.24 6.84
CA ALA A 185 3.50 -7.68 7.61
C ALA A 185 3.31 -9.06 8.25
N ASP A 186 2.27 -9.81 7.88
CA ASP A 186 2.05 -11.16 8.38
C ASP A 186 3.27 -12.04 8.12
N ALA A 187 3.90 -12.47 9.19
CA ALA A 187 5.19 -13.13 9.21
C ALA A 187 5.28 -14.03 10.44
N ASP A 188 6.21 -14.97 10.43
CA ASP A 188 6.52 -15.79 11.59
C ASP A 188 7.06 -14.95 12.75
N GLU A 189 7.17 -15.56 13.92
CA GLU A 189 7.73 -14.93 15.11
C GLU A 189 9.18 -14.50 14.89
N VAL A 190 9.52 -13.31 15.37
CA VAL A 190 10.89 -12.78 15.35
C VAL A 190 11.34 -12.40 16.76
N ARG A 191 12.64 -12.45 16.99
CA ARG A 191 13.27 -12.03 18.22
C ARG A 191 13.88 -10.65 18.07
N TRP A 192 13.53 -9.74 18.95
CA TRP A 192 14.07 -8.39 18.95
C TRP A 192 14.75 -8.08 20.28
N ASP A 193 16.04 -7.75 20.23
CA ASP A 193 16.78 -7.27 21.38
C ASP A 193 16.43 -5.80 21.64
N THR A 194 15.65 -5.58 22.68
CA THR A 194 15.17 -4.24 23.07
C THR A 194 16.25 -3.44 23.79
N ALA A 195 17.27 -4.09 24.36
CA ALA A 195 18.38 -3.42 25.04
C ALA A 195 19.30 -2.66 24.07
N ALA A 196 19.27 -3.02 22.80
CA ALA A 196 20.00 -2.28 21.76
C ALA A 196 19.41 -0.87 21.50
N LEU A 197 18.15 -0.61 21.92
CA LEU A 197 17.46 0.66 21.70
C LEU A 197 17.01 1.34 23.00
N PHE A 198 16.52 0.56 23.96
CA PHE A 198 15.94 1.09 25.19
C PHE A 198 16.92 1.02 26.36
N ASP A 199 17.09 2.12 27.04
CA ASP A 199 17.73 2.13 28.34
C ASP A 199 16.87 1.41 29.41
N ALA A 200 17.44 1.16 30.57
CA ALA A 200 16.76 0.46 31.65
C ALA A 200 15.47 1.17 32.14
N ALA A 201 15.39 2.49 32.01
CA ALA A 201 14.20 3.24 32.40
C ALA A 201 13.07 3.01 31.38
N ASN A 202 13.37 3.08 30.10
CA ASN A 202 12.42 2.83 29.01
C ASN A 202 12.00 1.34 28.97
N GLN A 203 12.91 0.40 29.21
CA GLN A 203 12.56 -1.02 29.34
C GLN A 203 11.52 -1.25 30.44
N ARG A 204 11.72 -0.66 31.62
CA ARG A 204 10.74 -0.73 32.73
C ARG A 204 9.39 -0.10 32.35
N ARG A 205 9.40 1.08 31.74
CA ARG A 205 8.15 1.73 31.27
C ARG A 205 7.40 0.88 30.24
N MET A 206 8.16 0.16 29.40
CA MET A 206 7.62 -0.75 28.42
C MET A 206 7.23 -2.12 29.01
N GLY A 207 7.64 -2.44 30.24
CA GLY A 207 7.45 -3.75 30.86
C GLY A 207 8.29 -4.85 30.21
N LEU A 208 9.51 -4.50 29.79
CA LEU A 208 10.47 -5.38 29.11
C LEU A 208 11.73 -5.59 29.96
N ASP A 209 11.68 -5.22 31.23
CA ASP A 209 12.82 -5.29 32.17
C ASP A 209 13.15 -6.73 32.64
N ALA A 210 12.17 -7.63 32.55
CA ALA A 210 12.39 -9.04 32.94
C ALA A 210 13.11 -9.84 31.84
N ASP A 211 12.89 -9.54 30.58
CA ASP A 211 13.57 -10.16 29.43
C ASP A 211 13.77 -9.08 28.35
N PRO A 212 15.00 -8.71 28.04
CA PRO A 212 15.30 -7.73 26.99
C PRO A 212 15.01 -8.27 25.58
N ILE A 213 14.79 -9.58 25.41
CA ILE A 213 14.48 -10.18 24.12
C ILE A 213 12.97 -10.33 23.98
N ALA A 214 12.36 -9.43 23.23
CA ALA A 214 10.94 -9.53 22.89
C ALA A 214 10.72 -10.51 21.73
N VAL A 215 9.78 -11.45 21.92
CA VAL A 215 9.28 -12.31 20.83
C VAL A 215 8.06 -11.62 20.20
N LEU A 216 8.15 -11.29 18.92
CA LEU A 216 7.19 -10.48 18.22
C LEU A 216 6.55 -11.25 17.06
N THR A 217 5.23 -11.27 17.02
CA THR A 217 4.42 -11.48 15.83
C THR A 217 4.01 -10.12 15.27
N ALA A 218 3.39 -10.08 14.09
CA ALA A 218 2.85 -8.83 13.53
C ALA A 218 1.86 -8.13 14.49
N ASP A 219 1.05 -8.91 15.20
CA ASP A 219 0.04 -8.42 16.15
C ASP A 219 0.68 -7.88 17.44
N THR A 220 1.58 -8.66 18.07
CA THR A 220 2.28 -8.24 19.29
C THR A 220 3.20 -7.05 19.03
N ALA A 221 3.82 -6.98 17.84
CA ALA A 221 4.62 -5.84 17.41
C ALA A 221 3.77 -4.57 17.29
N ALA A 222 2.58 -4.66 16.70
CA ALA A 222 1.65 -3.53 16.61
C ALA A 222 1.24 -3.02 18.00
N GLY A 223 0.91 -3.91 18.93
CA GLY A 223 0.60 -3.57 20.31
C GLY A 223 1.77 -2.90 21.05
N LEU A 224 2.99 -3.43 20.89
CA LEU A 224 4.20 -2.87 21.46
C LEU A 224 4.49 -1.47 20.89
N LEU A 225 4.39 -1.27 19.58
CA LEU A 225 4.62 0.02 18.94
C LEU A 225 3.55 1.06 19.33
N ALA A 226 2.29 0.66 19.47
CA ALA A 226 1.24 1.53 19.98
C ALA A 226 1.48 1.93 21.43
N LYS A 227 2.01 1.03 22.27
CA LYS A 227 2.43 1.34 23.64
C LYS A 227 3.61 2.32 23.65
N ALA A 228 4.64 2.04 22.84
CA ALA A 228 5.83 2.88 22.71
C ALA A 228 5.44 4.33 22.33
N GLN A 229 4.55 4.49 21.37
CA GLN A 229 4.08 5.80 20.91
C GLN A 229 3.37 6.60 21.99
N ARG A 230 2.72 5.96 22.97
CA ARG A 230 2.01 6.62 24.06
C ARG A 230 2.91 7.01 25.25
N ILE A 231 3.99 6.28 25.49
CA ILE A 231 4.73 6.40 26.74
C ILE A 231 6.21 6.80 26.58
N LEU A 232 6.76 6.69 25.38
CA LEU A 232 8.16 7.08 25.11
C LEU A 232 8.21 8.44 24.42
N ALA A 233 9.39 9.05 24.37
CA ALA A 233 9.64 10.24 23.58
C ALA A 233 9.40 9.92 22.08
N PRO A 234 8.88 10.90 21.30
CA PRO A 234 8.51 10.67 19.89
C PRO A 234 9.63 10.07 19.05
N GLU A 235 10.86 10.50 19.23
CA GLU A 235 12.04 10.00 18.51
C GLU A 235 12.34 8.54 18.89
N THR A 236 12.24 8.22 20.18
CA THR A 236 12.49 6.82 20.66
C THR A 236 11.38 5.90 20.17
N ALA A 237 10.13 6.35 20.17
CA ALA A 237 9.01 5.59 19.62
C ALA A 237 9.14 5.37 18.10
N ALA A 238 9.61 6.40 17.37
CA ALA A 238 9.91 6.29 15.95
C ALA A 238 11.06 5.29 15.71
N ALA A 239 12.18 5.42 16.45
CA ALA A 239 13.30 4.50 16.35
C ALA A 239 12.90 3.05 16.63
N ALA A 240 12.05 2.80 17.63
CA ALA A 240 11.50 1.48 17.92
C ALA A 240 10.76 0.88 16.71
N ARG A 241 10.01 1.70 15.98
CA ARG A 241 9.30 1.24 14.77
C ARG A 241 10.26 0.80 13.68
N ALA A 242 11.30 1.58 13.39
CA ALA A 242 12.31 1.19 12.41
C ALA A 242 13.07 -0.07 12.86
N ALA A 243 13.44 -0.17 14.14
CA ALA A 243 14.13 -1.34 14.69
C ALA A 243 13.30 -2.62 14.62
N VAL A 244 12.01 -2.56 14.93
CA VAL A 244 11.08 -3.69 14.82
C VAL A 244 10.97 -4.15 13.35
N TRP A 245 10.76 -3.25 12.41
CA TRP A 245 10.74 -3.59 11.00
C TRP A 245 12.06 -4.23 10.53
N CYS A 246 13.20 -3.69 10.98
CA CYS A 246 14.50 -4.30 10.72
C CYS A 246 14.61 -5.71 11.28
N ALA A 247 14.10 -5.96 12.50
CA ALA A 247 14.12 -7.28 13.10
C ALA A 247 13.35 -8.31 12.26
N PHE A 248 12.15 -7.93 11.77
CA PHE A 248 11.37 -8.78 10.87
C PHE A 248 12.10 -9.05 9.55
N LEU A 249 12.58 -8.02 8.87
CA LEU A 249 13.22 -8.17 7.57
C LEU A 249 14.55 -8.93 7.66
N ARG A 250 15.35 -8.73 8.71
CA ARG A 250 16.63 -9.44 8.93
C ARG A 250 16.42 -10.93 9.16
N GLN A 251 15.44 -11.31 9.97
CA GLN A 251 15.18 -12.72 10.28
C GLN A 251 14.35 -13.41 9.20
N GLN A 252 13.58 -12.64 8.44
CA GLN A 252 12.69 -13.16 7.39
C GLN A 252 12.82 -12.33 6.09
N PRO A 253 13.94 -12.43 5.36
CA PRO A 253 14.14 -11.67 4.11
C PRO A 253 13.07 -11.98 3.04
N ALA A 254 12.46 -13.16 3.09
CA ALA A 254 11.35 -13.54 2.22
C ALA A 254 10.10 -12.67 2.41
N LEU A 255 10.01 -11.91 3.51
CA LEU A 255 8.95 -10.92 3.71
C LEU A 255 9.02 -9.78 2.68
N LEU A 256 10.21 -9.41 2.17
CA LEU A 256 10.36 -8.35 1.16
C LEU A 256 9.53 -8.60 -0.10
N PRO A 257 9.71 -9.71 -0.85
CA PRO A 257 8.86 -9.98 -2.02
C PRO A 257 7.39 -10.22 -1.63
N ALA A 258 7.14 -10.85 -0.47
CA ALA A 258 5.78 -11.07 0.03
C ALA A 258 5.03 -9.74 0.26
N LEU A 259 5.69 -8.71 0.75
CA LEU A 259 5.11 -7.37 0.90
C LEU A 259 4.63 -6.81 -0.45
N ALA A 260 5.46 -6.88 -1.51
CA ALA A 260 5.08 -6.37 -2.84
C ALA A 260 3.86 -7.11 -3.41
N ASP A 261 3.78 -8.43 -3.23
CA ASP A 261 2.65 -9.24 -3.68
C ASP A 261 1.38 -8.94 -2.88
N ARG A 262 1.50 -8.80 -1.58
CA ARG A 262 0.38 -8.42 -0.70
C ARG A 262 -0.10 -7.00 -1.00
N TRP A 263 0.78 -6.05 -1.31
CA TRP A 263 0.36 -4.71 -1.72
C TRP A 263 -0.51 -4.73 -2.97
N ARG A 264 -0.17 -5.56 -3.98
CA ARG A 264 -1.06 -5.75 -5.14
C ARG A 264 -2.41 -6.31 -4.74
N GLN A 265 -2.41 -7.32 -3.86
CA GLN A 265 -3.64 -7.98 -3.39
C GLN A 265 -4.53 -7.03 -2.59
N TYR A 266 -3.94 -6.19 -1.74
CA TYR A 266 -4.64 -5.26 -0.87
C TYR A 266 -4.66 -3.82 -1.40
N SER A 267 -4.46 -3.60 -2.70
CA SER A 267 -4.41 -2.26 -3.32
C SER A 267 -5.64 -1.40 -3.04
N ALA A 268 -6.83 -2.00 -2.94
CA ALA A 268 -8.06 -1.28 -2.58
C ALA A 268 -8.10 -0.76 -1.12
N ARG A 269 -7.18 -1.20 -0.26
CA ARG A 269 -7.07 -0.79 1.15
C ARG A 269 -5.81 0.02 1.44
N THR A 270 -5.06 0.36 0.41
CA THR A 270 -3.82 1.13 0.51
C THR A 270 -3.91 2.36 -0.39
N LEU A 271 -3.38 3.48 0.09
CA LEU A 271 -3.21 4.69 -0.71
C LEU A 271 -1.75 4.77 -1.15
N THR A 272 -1.51 4.98 -2.43
CA THR A 272 -0.16 5.04 -2.98
C THR A 272 -0.12 5.84 -4.29
N ASN A 273 1.06 6.35 -4.65
CA ASN A 273 1.36 6.88 -5.98
C ASN A 273 2.07 5.87 -6.88
N LEU A 274 2.24 4.62 -6.43
CA LEU A 274 2.80 3.55 -7.27
C LEU A 274 1.81 3.13 -8.34
N HIS A 275 2.27 3.05 -9.56
CA HIS A 275 1.55 2.40 -10.65
C HIS A 275 1.83 0.88 -10.65
N SER A 276 1.05 0.13 -11.41
CA SER A 276 1.21 -1.33 -11.50
C SER A 276 2.60 -1.75 -12.00
N GLY A 277 3.21 -0.97 -12.89
CA GLY A 277 4.58 -1.16 -13.35
C GLY A 277 5.62 -0.97 -12.24
N ASP A 278 5.45 0.07 -11.43
CA ASP A 278 6.33 0.35 -10.27
C ASP A 278 6.26 -0.76 -9.24
N LEU A 279 5.05 -1.26 -8.93
CA LEU A 279 4.85 -2.40 -8.03
C LEU A 279 5.55 -3.67 -8.53
N THR A 280 5.57 -3.87 -9.86
CA THR A 280 6.29 -5.00 -10.46
C THR A 280 7.79 -4.82 -10.30
N GLY A 281 8.33 -3.65 -10.66
CA GLY A 281 9.75 -3.35 -10.52
C GLY A 281 10.24 -3.40 -9.07
N ALA A 282 9.46 -2.86 -8.13
CA ALA A 282 9.76 -2.97 -6.70
C ALA A 282 9.75 -4.44 -6.23
N GLY A 283 8.78 -5.24 -6.68
CA GLY A 283 8.70 -6.66 -6.36
C GLY A 283 9.88 -7.46 -6.92
N GLU A 284 10.35 -7.14 -8.12
CA GLU A 284 11.56 -7.73 -8.71
C GLU A 284 12.82 -7.37 -7.91
N CYS A 285 12.96 -6.10 -7.52
CA CYS A 285 14.04 -5.64 -6.64
C CYS A 285 14.03 -6.38 -5.29
N PHE A 286 12.87 -6.45 -4.65
CA PHE A 286 12.72 -7.14 -3.36
C PHE A 286 12.99 -8.65 -3.48
N GLY A 287 12.52 -9.28 -4.58
CA GLY A 287 12.80 -10.68 -4.88
C GLY A 287 14.28 -10.94 -5.14
N TYR A 288 14.99 -9.99 -5.77
CA TYR A 288 16.44 -10.05 -5.90
C TYR A 288 17.12 -9.94 -4.55
N LEU A 289 16.82 -8.88 -3.78
CA LEU A 289 17.44 -8.62 -2.47
C LEU A 289 17.25 -9.78 -1.51
N SER A 290 16.06 -10.38 -1.45
CA SER A 290 15.77 -11.49 -0.51
C SER A 290 16.61 -12.75 -0.74
N ARG A 291 17.23 -12.89 -1.93
CA ARG A 291 18.09 -14.03 -2.29
C ARG A 291 19.58 -13.75 -2.09
N GLN A 292 19.95 -12.52 -1.71
CA GLN A 292 21.35 -12.16 -1.54
C GLN A 292 21.84 -12.54 -0.15
N GLU A 293 22.90 -13.31 -0.07
CA GLU A 293 23.55 -13.67 1.20
C GLU A 293 24.20 -12.45 1.89
N ALA A 294 24.63 -11.47 1.08
CA ALA A 294 25.25 -10.24 1.57
C ALA A 294 24.23 -9.13 1.87
N LEU A 295 22.92 -9.42 1.85
CA LEU A 295 21.88 -8.44 2.15
C LEU A 295 22.09 -7.84 3.54
N ARG A 296 22.23 -6.52 3.57
CA ARG A 296 22.27 -5.75 4.81
C ARG A 296 20.96 -4.99 4.99
N ILE A 297 20.39 -5.15 6.18
CA ILE A 297 19.14 -4.47 6.54
C ILE A 297 19.42 -3.69 7.81
N ASP A 298 19.38 -2.36 7.69
CA ASP A 298 19.76 -1.47 8.78
C ASP A 298 18.70 -0.40 9.00
N TYR A 299 18.69 0.20 10.19
CA TYR A 299 17.90 1.36 10.46
C TYR A 299 18.76 2.53 10.90
N LEU A 300 18.34 3.73 10.52
CA LEU A 300 18.98 4.97 10.91
C LEU A 300 18.15 5.65 11.98
N GLN A 301 18.87 6.20 12.96
CA GLN A 301 18.31 7.18 13.90
C GLN A 301 18.88 8.54 13.51
N VAL A 302 17.99 9.49 13.28
CA VAL A 302 18.42 10.85 12.92
C VAL A 302 18.20 11.78 14.09
N PRO A 303 19.15 12.65 14.40
CA PRO A 303 19.02 13.61 15.49
C PRO A 303 17.96 14.65 15.12
N ILE A 304 16.95 14.79 16.02
CA ILE A 304 15.88 15.77 15.91
C ILE A 304 16.00 16.69 17.10
N GLN A 305 15.90 17.98 16.87
CA GLN A 305 15.94 18.99 17.91
C GLN A 305 14.73 19.92 17.74
N ASP A 306 13.97 20.13 18.82
CA ASP A 306 12.76 20.98 18.81
C ASP A 306 11.79 20.62 17.67
N ASN A 307 11.58 19.31 17.45
CA ASN A 307 10.78 18.76 16.36
C ASN A 307 11.28 19.12 14.94
N THR A 308 12.50 19.58 14.80
CA THR A 308 13.13 19.89 13.50
C THR A 308 14.32 18.96 13.23
N LEU A 309 14.54 18.65 11.95
CA LEU A 309 15.75 17.93 11.54
C LEU A 309 16.97 18.84 11.72
N THR A 310 17.98 18.32 12.41
CA THR A 310 19.27 18.99 12.44
C THR A 310 19.93 19.00 11.04
N ALA A 311 20.91 19.86 10.81
CA ALA A 311 21.64 19.90 9.55
C ALA A 311 22.31 18.52 9.23
N GLU A 312 22.79 17.83 10.27
CA GLU A 312 23.33 16.48 10.16
C GLU A 312 22.26 15.47 9.78
N ALA A 313 21.09 15.50 10.42
CA ALA A 313 19.96 14.66 10.08
C ALA A 313 19.50 14.86 8.64
N MET A 314 19.40 16.11 8.18
CA MET A 314 19.05 16.43 6.80
C MET A 314 20.07 15.86 5.80
N ARG A 315 21.38 16.01 6.09
CA ARG A 315 22.42 15.43 5.26
C ARG A 315 22.31 13.91 5.19
N THR A 316 22.19 13.24 6.34
CA THR A 316 22.06 11.79 6.41
C THR A 316 20.84 11.27 5.65
N LEU A 317 19.69 11.95 5.78
CA LEU A 317 18.48 11.59 5.04
C LEU A 317 18.60 11.85 3.53
N ARG A 318 19.27 12.92 3.12
CA ARG A 318 19.58 13.17 1.69
C ARG A 318 20.47 12.07 1.13
N GLU A 319 21.54 11.71 1.85
CA GLU A 319 22.43 10.59 1.46
C GLU A 319 21.68 9.24 1.41
N MET A 320 20.79 9.00 2.38
CA MET A 320 19.95 7.82 2.36
C MET A 320 19.02 7.81 1.14
N LEU A 321 18.47 8.94 0.75
CA LEU A 321 17.51 9.02 -0.36
C LEU A 321 18.18 9.26 -1.72
N GLY A 322 19.35 9.80 -1.78
CA GLY A 322 20.13 10.01 -3.02
C GLY A 322 20.71 8.73 -3.54
#